data_af512f5c1e966a012653ae3e373e86e5
#
_entry.id   af512f5c1e966a012653ae3e373e86e5
#
_cell.length_a   1.000
_cell.length_b   1.000
_cell.length_c   1.000
_cell.angle_alpha   90.00
_cell.angle_beta   90.00
_cell.angle_gamma   90.00
#
_symmetry.space_group_name_H-M   'P 1'
#
loop_
_entity.id
_entity.type
_entity.pdbx_description
1 polymer ?
#
loop_
_entity_poly.entity_id
_entity_poly.type
_entity_poly.pdbx_seq_one_letter_code
_entity_poly.pdbx_strand_id
1 'polypeptide(L)'
;EPFKGLFTQGMVTHITFRNSNQEWVEPKDVKKVGETLKDGKNLDVEIGKVEKMSKSKKNVVDPNDIIDSYGADTARWFMLSDSPPERDLQWTDTGIAASFKFINKLYDFLERFKYYNLEKSDDFEIVEELKIRVNQVSENIEAFQFNKSVAKIYEFVNILNDGVSKKTISKEKLEWSLKKLSIILQPFIPHISEEIWSSLGNSSLCINESWAVEEVKRKIKLKIAVQINGKTKKIIEIDDHLSKETILDVIKNNEKIKKNLFEKKIIREIYVPGKILNLVVK
;
A
#
# COMPACT_ATOMS: atom_id res chain seq x y z
N GLU A 1 -21.78 24.71 11.98
CA GLU A 1 -21.11 23.38 12.15
C GLU A 1 -19.69 23.56 12.69
N PRO A 2 -19.34 22.98 13.85
CA PRO A 2 -17.99 23.08 14.39
C PRO A 2 -16.97 22.21 13.61
N PHE A 3 -17.44 21.24 12.83
CA PHE A 3 -16.63 20.30 12.05
C PHE A 3 -16.99 20.35 10.58
N LYS A 4 -15.99 20.22 9.70
CA LYS A 4 -16.20 20.17 8.24
C LYS A 4 -16.75 18.83 7.76
N GLY A 5 -16.62 17.77 8.56
CA GLY A 5 -17.07 16.44 8.21
C GLY A 5 -16.95 15.46 9.38
N LEU A 6 -17.59 14.32 9.25
CA LEU A 6 -17.50 13.18 10.16
C LEU A 6 -16.90 12.00 9.41
N PHE A 7 -15.83 11.44 9.99
CA PHE A 7 -15.23 10.21 9.51
C PHE A 7 -15.44 9.08 10.52
N THR A 8 -16.08 7.98 10.11
CA THR A 8 -16.37 6.85 10.98
C THR A 8 -15.48 5.67 10.62
N GLN A 9 -14.87 5.05 11.64
CA GLN A 9 -14.06 3.84 11.46
C GLN A 9 -14.94 2.58 11.47
N GLY A 10 -14.49 1.56 10.70
CA GLY A 10 -14.92 0.19 10.85
C GLY A 10 -14.44 -0.44 12.17
N MET A 11 -14.88 -1.64 12.45
CA MET A 11 -14.53 -2.35 13.68
C MET A 11 -13.41 -3.35 13.44
N VAL A 12 -12.64 -3.63 14.49
CA VAL A 12 -11.72 -4.77 14.47
C VAL A 12 -12.52 -6.02 14.80
N THR A 13 -12.46 -7.00 13.91
CA THR A 13 -13.16 -8.28 14.01
C THR A 13 -12.16 -9.41 14.15
N HIS A 14 -12.56 -10.49 14.79
CA HIS A 14 -11.75 -11.69 14.89
C HIS A 14 -12.64 -12.94 14.85
N ILE A 15 -12.04 -14.05 14.48
CA ILE A 15 -12.67 -15.35 14.53
C ILE A 15 -13.07 -15.71 15.96
N THR A 16 -14.17 -16.43 16.11
CA THR A 16 -14.63 -16.94 17.41
C THR A 16 -14.40 -18.44 17.49
N PHE A 17 -14.21 -18.93 18.71
CA PHE A 17 -14.00 -20.34 18.98
C PHE A 17 -14.96 -20.82 20.08
N ARG A 18 -15.51 -22.04 19.92
CA ARG A 18 -16.31 -22.69 20.93
C ARG A 18 -15.82 -24.11 21.16
N ASN A 19 -15.77 -24.52 22.43
CA ASN A 19 -15.46 -25.92 22.77
C ASN A 19 -16.73 -26.82 22.67
N SER A 20 -16.55 -28.11 22.83
CA SER A 20 -17.64 -29.09 22.79
C SER A 20 -18.74 -28.86 23.85
N ASN A 21 -18.46 -28.10 24.91
CA ASN A 21 -19.43 -27.67 25.91
C ASN A 21 -20.16 -26.37 25.54
N GLN A 22 -19.97 -25.86 24.32
CA GLN A 22 -20.52 -24.58 23.83
C GLN A 22 -20.00 -23.33 24.58
N GLU A 23 -18.87 -23.45 25.30
CA GLU A 23 -18.21 -22.32 25.94
C GLU A 23 -17.30 -21.60 24.96
N TRP A 24 -17.23 -20.27 25.05
CA TRP A 24 -16.28 -19.47 24.27
C TRP A 24 -14.84 -19.72 24.74
N VAL A 25 -13.92 -19.91 23.78
CA VAL A 25 -12.50 -20.17 24.01
C VAL A 25 -11.67 -18.99 23.48
N GLU A 26 -10.67 -18.57 24.23
CA GLU A 26 -9.73 -17.54 23.78
C GLU A 26 -8.82 -18.09 22.65
N PRO A 27 -8.52 -17.32 21.61
CA PRO A 27 -7.66 -17.75 20.50
C PRO A 27 -6.32 -18.32 20.96
N LYS A 28 -5.69 -17.72 21.98
CA LYS A 28 -4.41 -18.17 22.55
C LYS A 28 -4.46 -19.55 23.21
N ASP A 29 -5.65 -19.97 23.68
CA ASP A 29 -5.86 -21.27 24.34
C ASP A 29 -6.17 -22.38 23.32
N VAL A 30 -6.38 -22.04 22.04
CA VAL A 30 -6.67 -23.01 21.00
C VAL A 30 -5.36 -23.58 20.44
N LYS A 31 -5.20 -24.90 20.52
CA LYS A 31 -4.04 -25.62 20.00
C LYS A 31 -4.45 -26.65 18.96
N LYS A 32 -3.66 -26.76 17.90
CA LYS A 32 -3.84 -27.82 16.91
C LYS A 32 -3.19 -29.11 17.40
N VAL A 33 -4.00 -30.16 17.54
CA VAL A 33 -3.56 -31.52 17.96
C VAL A 33 -3.96 -32.49 16.83
N GLY A 34 -3.00 -32.89 16.02
CA GLY A 34 -3.30 -33.66 14.79
C GLY A 34 -4.14 -32.88 13.82
N GLU A 35 -5.32 -33.39 13.47
CA GLU A 35 -6.26 -32.71 12.57
C GLU A 35 -7.34 -31.90 13.29
N THR A 36 -7.40 -31.95 14.64
CA THR A 36 -8.42 -31.27 15.44
C THR A 36 -7.84 -30.07 16.19
N LEU A 37 -8.74 -29.14 16.57
CA LEU A 37 -8.42 -28.04 17.48
C LEU A 37 -8.88 -28.41 18.89
N LYS A 38 -8.05 -28.11 19.88
CA LYS A 38 -8.32 -28.38 21.30
C LYS A 38 -8.14 -27.12 22.13
N ASP A 39 -8.93 -26.99 23.19
CA ASP A 39 -8.74 -25.93 24.20
C ASP A 39 -7.73 -26.35 25.30
N GLY A 40 -7.48 -25.45 26.25
CA GLY A 40 -6.59 -25.70 27.37
C GLY A 40 -7.03 -26.87 28.30
N LYS A 41 -8.29 -27.31 28.19
CA LYS A 41 -8.86 -28.47 28.90
C LYS A 41 -8.91 -29.73 28.04
N ASN A 42 -8.28 -29.71 26.87
CA ASN A 42 -8.25 -30.78 25.86
C ASN A 42 -9.63 -31.15 25.27
N LEU A 43 -10.59 -30.20 25.31
CA LEU A 43 -11.88 -30.32 24.65
C LEU A 43 -11.77 -29.94 23.18
N ASP A 44 -12.57 -30.60 22.31
CA ASP A 44 -12.64 -30.24 20.91
C ASP A 44 -13.18 -28.81 20.72
N VAL A 45 -12.56 -28.08 19.83
CA VAL A 45 -12.89 -26.67 19.52
C VAL A 45 -13.35 -26.54 18.09
N GLU A 46 -14.49 -25.90 17.89
CA GLU A 46 -15.02 -25.52 16.59
C GLU A 46 -14.72 -24.05 16.28
N ILE A 47 -14.41 -23.81 15.02
CA ILE A 47 -14.22 -22.46 14.47
C ILE A 47 -15.60 -21.85 14.20
N GLY A 48 -15.89 -20.74 14.87
CA GLY A 48 -17.12 -19.98 14.67
C GLY A 48 -17.01 -18.90 13.61
N LYS A 49 -17.89 -17.90 13.68
CA LYS A 49 -17.92 -16.78 12.75
C LYS A 49 -16.88 -15.72 13.11
N VAL A 50 -16.50 -14.93 12.10
CA VAL A 50 -15.77 -13.67 12.31
C VAL A 50 -16.75 -12.63 12.81
N GLU A 51 -16.49 -12.08 13.99
CA GLU A 51 -17.36 -11.12 14.65
C GLU A 51 -16.52 -10.02 15.31
N LYS A 52 -17.20 -8.90 15.65
CA LYS A 52 -16.56 -7.83 16.42
C LYS A 52 -15.90 -8.39 17.67
N MET A 53 -14.67 -7.96 17.93
CA MET A 53 -13.94 -8.34 19.17
C MET A 53 -14.72 -7.93 20.40
N SER A 54 -14.93 -8.85 21.31
CA SER A 54 -15.57 -8.62 22.60
C SER A 54 -15.07 -9.58 23.69
N LYS A 55 -14.97 -9.06 24.92
CA LYS A 55 -14.58 -9.87 26.08
C LYS A 55 -15.57 -11.01 26.36
N SER A 56 -16.87 -10.79 26.10
CA SER A 56 -17.92 -11.80 26.29
C SER A 56 -17.79 -13.00 25.36
N LYS A 57 -17.27 -12.80 24.15
CA LYS A 57 -17.02 -13.87 23.17
C LYS A 57 -15.58 -14.39 23.21
N LYS A 58 -14.75 -13.82 24.07
CA LYS A 58 -13.34 -14.20 24.23
C LYS A 58 -12.52 -14.17 22.92
N ASN A 59 -12.92 -13.35 21.95
CA ASN A 59 -12.21 -13.23 20.69
C ASN A 59 -11.37 -11.93 20.58
N VAL A 60 -10.97 -11.40 21.72
CA VAL A 60 -10.10 -10.22 21.81
C VAL A 60 -8.66 -10.65 21.69
N VAL A 61 -7.89 -9.85 20.94
CA VAL A 61 -6.43 -9.92 20.92
C VAL A 61 -5.90 -8.79 21.79
N ASP A 62 -5.03 -9.11 22.77
CA ASP A 62 -4.44 -8.10 23.64
C ASP A 62 -3.36 -7.33 22.86
N PRO A 63 -3.49 -5.99 22.74
CA PRO A 63 -2.46 -5.17 22.09
C PRO A 63 -1.07 -5.31 22.71
N ASN A 64 -0.98 -5.52 24.04
CA ASN A 64 0.31 -5.69 24.71
C ASN A 64 1.02 -6.97 24.25
N ASP A 65 0.31 -8.09 24.15
CA ASP A 65 0.87 -9.36 23.64
C ASP A 65 1.44 -9.18 22.22
N ILE A 66 0.78 -8.37 21.39
CA ILE A 66 1.21 -8.07 20.02
C ILE A 66 2.42 -7.14 20.01
N ILE A 67 2.41 -6.10 20.83
CA ILE A 67 3.53 -5.15 20.95
C ILE A 67 4.78 -5.86 21.45
N ASP A 68 4.63 -6.72 22.46
CA ASP A 68 5.75 -7.47 23.02
C ASP A 68 6.32 -8.51 22.04
N SER A 69 5.46 -9.12 21.22
CA SER A 69 5.88 -10.16 20.26
C SER A 69 6.39 -9.61 18.93
N TYR A 70 5.78 -8.53 18.41
CA TYR A 70 6.01 -8.02 17.07
C TYR A 70 6.44 -6.56 17.00
N GLY A 71 6.31 -5.80 18.09
CA GLY A 71 6.56 -4.37 18.15
C GLY A 71 5.37 -3.51 17.72
N ALA A 72 5.33 -2.28 18.23
CA ALA A 72 4.25 -1.33 17.98
C ALA A 72 4.11 -0.94 16.50
N ASP A 73 5.23 -0.76 15.79
CA ASP A 73 5.22 -0.40 14.36
C ASP A 73 4.56 -1.50 13.52
N THR A 74 4.79 -2.78 13.86
CA THR A 74 4.15 -3.89 13.15
C THR A 74 2.62 -3.87 13.34
N ALA A 75 2.16 -3.64 14.57
CA ALA A 75 0.73 -3.53 14.85
C ALA A 75 0.09 -2.37 14.07
N ARG A 76 0.74 -1.18 14.08
CA ARG A 76 0.28 0.00 13.34
C ARG A 76 0.24 -0.26 11.83
N TRP A 77 1.29 -0.86 11.29
CA TRP A 77 1.37 -1.18 9.86
C TRP A 77 0.25 -2.12 9.42
N PHE A 78 0.01 -3.18 10.18
CA PHE A 78 -1.09 -4.11 9.93
C PHE A 78 -2.45 -3.39 9.93
N MET A 79 -2.74 -2.60 10.97
CA MET A 79 -4.01 -1.88 11.10
C MET A 79 -4.31 -0.90 9.95
N LEU A 80 -3.26 -0.32 9.35
CA LEU A 80 -3.40 0.69 8.30
C LEU A 80 -3.27 0.11 6.88
N SER A 81 -2.86 -1.15 6.73
CA SER A 81 -2.54 -1.75 5.42
C SER A 81 -3.69 -2.53 4.77
N ASP A 82 -4.55 -3.16 5.57
CA ASP A 82 -5.47 -4.18 5.07
C ASP A 82 -6.66 -3.56 4.33
N SER A 83 -7.38 -2.66 4.98
CA SER A 83 -8.66 -2.14 4.48
C SER A 83 -8.73 -0.62 4.57
N PRO A 84 -9.58 0.03 3.75
CA PRO A 84 -9.95 1.41 4.01
C PRO A 84 -10.51 1.54 5.43
N PRO A 85 -10.20 2.66 6.15
CA PRO A 85 -10.53 2.78 7.58
C PRO A 85 -12.03 2.71 7.89
N GLU A 86 -12.92 2.95 6.91
CA GLU A 86 -14.39 2.85 7.06
C GLU A 86 -14.89 1.40 7.10
N ARG A 87 -14.07 0.45 6.67
CA ARG A 87 -14.43 -0.98 6.65
C ARG A 87 -13.92 -1.71 7.88
N ASP A 88 -14.62 -2.77 8.22
CA ASP A 88 -14.17 -3.67 9.26
C ASP A 88 -12.83 -4.30 8.89
N LEU A 89 -11.93 -4.37 9.86
CA LEU A 89 -10.64 -5.02 9.77
C LEU A 89 -10.71 -6.39 10.45
N GLN A 90 -10.44 -7.45 9.73
CA GLN A 90 -10.30 -8.76 10.33
C GLN A 90 -8.87 -8.99 10.82
N TRP A 91 -8.73 -9.22 12.12
CA TRP A 91 -7.46 -9.65 12.70
C TRP A 91 -7.09 -11.05 12.21
N THR A 92 -5.85 -11.21 11.73
CA THR A 92 -5.29 -12.51 11.31
C THR A 92 -3.81 -12.61 11.69
N ASP A 93 -3.38 -13.78 12.17
CA ASP A 93 -1.97 -14.01 12.52
C ASP A 93 -1.06 -13.96 11.29
N THR A 94 -1.56 -14.35 10.12
CA THR A 94 -0.82 -14.24 8.86
C THR A 94 -0.61 -12.80 8.43
N GLY A 95 -1.57 -11.93 8.66
CA GLY A 95 -1.49 -10.49 8.35
C GLY A 95 -0.45 -9.78 9.22
N ILE A 96 -0.47 -10.04 10.55
CA ILE A 96 0.52 -9.44 11.44
C ILE A 96 1.94 -9.95 11.15
N ALA A 97 2.09 -11.25 10.87
CA ALA A 97 3.38 -11.83 10.49
C ALA A 97 3.93 -11.26 9.17
N ALA A 98 3.06 -11.00 8.19
CA ALA A 98 3.46 -10.34 6.94
C ALA A 98 3.93 -8.90 7.18
N SER A 99 3.24 -8.17 8.06
CA SER A 99 3.63 -6.82 8.49
C SER A 99 4.98 -6.83 9.20
N PHE A 100 5.20 -7.75 10.11
CA PHE A 100 6.49 -7.93 10.79
C PHE A 100 7.63 -8.22 9.82
N LYS A 101 7.38 -9.08 8.82
CA LYS A 101 8.36 -9.37 7.78
C LYS A 101 8.73 -8.10 6.97
N PHE A 102 7.78 -7.21 6.72
CA PHE A 102 8.08 -5.95 6.04
C PHE A 102 8.95 -5.04 6.89
N ILE A 103 8.66 -4.89 8.20
CA ILE A 103 9.48 -4.08 9.12
C ILE A 103 10.92 -4.61 9.15
N ASN A 104 11.11 -5.93 9.31
CA ASN A 104 12.45 -6.53 9.28
C ASN A 104 13.16 -6.30 7.94
N LYS A 105 12.43 -6.37 6.81
CA LYS A 105 13.00 -6.05 5.48
C LYS A 105 13.54 -4.61 5.41
N LEU A 106 12.90 -3.66 6.09
CA LEU A 106 13.40 -2.28 6.16
C LEU A 106 14.70 -2.20 6.96
N TYR A 107 14.80 -2.89 8.11
CA TYR A 107 16.04 -2.98 8.88
C TYR A 107 17.17 -3.62 8.07
N ASP A 108 16.91 -4.75 7.42
CA ASP A 108 17.89 -5.41 6.53
C ASP A 108 18.36 -4.49 5.40
N PHE A 109 17.47 -3.66 4.88
CA PHE A 109 17.80 -2.69 3.85
C PHE A 109 18.76 -1.61 4.40
N LEU A 110 18.52 -1.10 5.60
CA LEU A 110 19.39 -0.12 6.27
C LEU A 110 20.78 -0.69 6.50
N GLU A 111 20.90 -1.92 6.97
CA GLU A 111 22.19 -2.57 7.16
C GLU A 111 22.99 -2.66 5.85
N ARG A 112 22.31 -3.02 4.74
CA ARG A 112 22.95 -3.05 3.41
C ARG A 112 23.35 -1.67 2.91
N PHE A 113 22.56 -0.65 3.22
CA PHE A 113 22.84 0.74 2.83
C PHE A 113 24.18 1.23 3.39
N LYS A 114 24.59 0.87 4.60
CA LYS A 114 25.85 1.26 5.23
C LYS A 114 27.08 0.95 4.36
N TYR A 115 27.00 -0.10 3.54
CA TYR A 115 28.10 -0.55 2.67
C TYR A 115 27.91 -0.14 1.20
N TYR A 116 26.84 0.58 0.88
CA TYR A 116 26.58 1.01 -0.48
C TYR A 116 27.38 2.27 -0.82
N ASN A 117 28.16 2.22 -1.92
CA ASN A 117 29.14 3.26 -2.26
C ASN A 117 29.19 3.66 -3.74
N LEU A 118 28.13 3.41 -4.51
CA LEU A 118 28.09 3.82 -5.91
C LEU A 118 28.04 5.36 -6.02
N GLU A 119 29.11 5.98 -6.51
CA GLU A 119 29.25 7.43 -6.57
C GLU A 119 28.37 8.08 -7.65
N LYS A 120 28.29 7.46 -8.84
CA LYS A 120 27.58 8.02 -9.99
C LYS A 120 26.71 6.97 -10.67
N SER A 121 25.52 7.37 -11.07
CA SER A 121 24.57 6.55 -11.84
C SER A 121 23.67 7.47 -12.68
N ASP A 122 23.09 6.94 -13.73
CA ASP A 122 21.95 7.57 -14.42
C ASP A 122 20.67 7.23 -13.65
N ASP A 123 20.45 7.98 -12.57
CA ASP A 123 19.38 7.75 -11.60
C ASP A 123 18.15 8.66 -11.79
N PHE A 124 18.12 9.45 -12.89
CA PHE A 124 17.02 10.38 -13.14
C PHE A 124 15.65 9.70 -13.14
N GLU A 125 15.48 8.64 -13.91
CA GLU A 125 14.20 7.93 -14.03
C GLU A 125 13.73 7.32 -12.71
N ILE A 126 14.65 6.69 -11.96
CA ILE A 126 14.33 6.08 -10.67
C ILE A 126 13.95 7.14 -9.62
N VAL A 127 14.65 8.27 -9.60
CA VAL A 127 14.34 9.38 -8.69
C VAL A 127 12.97 9.98 -8.99
N GLU A 128 12.63 10.19 -10.27
CA GLU A 128 11.32 10.70 -10.64
C GLU A 128 10.18 9.71 -10.30
N GLU A 129 10.39 8.41 -10.44
CA GLU A 129 9.45 7.38 -9.97
C GLU A 129 9.24 7.45 -8.45
N LEU A 130 10.32 7.65 -7.67
CA LEU A 130 10.24 7.78 -6.22
C LEU A 130 9.47 9.04 -5.80
N LYS A 131 9.71 10.18 -6.46
CA LYS A 131 8.95 11.43 -6.24
C LYS A 131 7.46 11.25 -6.47
N ILE A 132 7.09 10.53 -7.54
CA ILE A 132 5.68 10.20 -7.82
C ILE A 132 5.06 9.44 -6.65
N ARG A 133 5.77 8.44 -6.07
CA ARG A 133 5.27 7.67 -4.95
C ARG A 133 5.10 8.51 -3.69
N VAL A 134 6.04 9.44 -3.41
CA VAL A 134 5.91 10.40 -2.30
C VAL A 134 4.62 11.20 -2.42
N ASN A 135 4.37 11.80 -3.59
CA ASN A 135 3.16 12.60 -3.81
C ASN A 135 1.87 11.76 -3.71
N GLN A 136 1.89 10.53 -4.26
CA GLN A 136 0.76 9.61 -4.15
C GLN A 136 0.46 9.17 -2.70
N VAL A 137 1.48 9.04 -1.86
CA VAL A 137 1.29 8.80 -0.42
C VAL A 137 0.57 9.98 0.22
N SER A 138 1.00 11.22 -0.07
CA SER A 138 0.39 12.45 0.43
C SER A 138 -1.08 12.56 0.04
N GLU A 139 -1.39 12.40 -1.25
CA GLU A 139 -2.76 12.43 -1.79
C GLU A 139 -3.67 11.38 -1.12
N ASN A 140 -3.15 10.18 -0.91
CA ASN A 140 -3.91 9.11 -0.28
C ASN A 140 -4.15 9.38 1.23
N ILE A 141 -3.18 9.98 1.93
CA ILE A 141 -3.36 10.38 3.35
C ILE A 141 -4.46 11.44 3.46
N GLU A 142 -4.41 12.48 2.62
CA GLU A 142 -5.44 13.54 2.60
C GLU A 142 -6.84 12.98 2.30
N ALA A 143 -6.91 11.94 1.46
CA ALA A 143 -8.16 11.25 1.14
C ALA A 143 -8.55 10.15 2.16
N PHE A 144 -7.87 10.01 3.29
CA PHE A 144 -8.05 8.94 4.29
C PHE A 144 -7.92 7.52 3.71
N GLN A 145 -7.18 7.35 2.63
CA GLN A 145 -6.95 6.06 1.96
C GLN A 145 -5.61 5.44 2.40
N PHE A 146 -5.45 5.20 3.71
CA PHE A 146 -4.18 4.77 4.30
C PHE A 146 -3.65 3.46 3.71
N ASN A 147 -4.50 2.50 3.43
CA ASN A 147 -4.13 1.25 2.77
C ASN A 147 -3.52 1.46 1.37
N LYS A 148 -3.98 2.49 0.63
CA LYS A 148 -3.36 2.86 -0.65
C LYS A 148 -2.01 3.53 -0.44
N SER A 149 -1.86 4.37 0.60
CA SER A 149 -0.55 4.92 0.98
C SER A 149 0.45 3.82 1.28
N VAL A 150 0.04 2.82 2.08
CA VAL A 150 0.85 1.64 2.39
C VAL A 150 1.30 0.92 1.11
N ALA A 151 0.39 0.71 0.16
CA ALA A 151 0.74 0.10 -1.13
C ALA A 151 1.79 0.93 -1.89
N LYS A 152 1.70 2.28 -1.87
CA LYS A 152 2.69 3.16 -2.51
C LYS A 152 4.04 3.15 -1.78
N ILE A 153 4.05 3.00 -0.47
CA ILE A 153 5.28 2.81 0.29
C ILE A 153 5.95 1.47 -0.07
N TYR A 154 5.19 0.37 -0.21
CA TYR A 154 5.73 -0.89 -0.72
C TYR A 154 6.36 -0.73 -2.11
N GLU A 155 5.68 -0.02 -3.04
CA GLU A 155 6.22 0.28 -4.36
C GLU A 155 7.52 1.09 -4.26
N PHE A 156 7.56 2.13 -3.42
CA PHE A 156 8.73 2.94 -3.16
C PHE A 156 9.93 2.10 -2.69
N VAL A 157 9.73 1.26 -1.67
CA VAL A 157 10.78 0.39 -1.13
C VAL A 157 11.25 -0.63 -2.17
N ASN A 158 10.36 -1.16 -3.00
CA ASN A 158 10.75 -2.09 -4.08
C ASN A 158 11.58 -1.39 -5.16
N ILE A 159 11.22 -0.16 -5.56
CA ILE A 159 12.02 0.64 -6.50
C ILE A 159 13.42 0.88 -5.94
N LEU A 160 13.55 1.23 -4.66
CA LEU A 160 14.87 1.39 -4.02
C LEU A 160 15.69 0.09 -4.00
N ASN A 161 15.08 -1.02 -3.59
CA ASN A 161 15.76 -2.32 -3.57
C ASN A 161 16.26 -2.72 -4.96
N ASP A 162 15.45 -2.50 -5.99
CA ASP A 162 15.82 -2.74 -7.38
C ASP A 162 16.98 -1.83 -7.82
N GLY A 163 16.89 -0.53 -7.51
CA GLY A 163 17.93 0.43 -7.83
C GLY A 163 19.28 0.10 -7.22
N VAL A 164 19.29 -0.31 -5.94
CA VAL A 164 20.51 -0.77 -5.25
C VAL A 164 21.04 -2.07 -5.85
N SER A 165 20.16 -3.05 -6.09
CA SER A 165 20.56 -4.36 -6.62
C SER A 165 21.13 -4.30 -8.04
N LYS A 166 20.52 -3.45 -8.89
CA LYS A 166 20.92 -3.24 -10.29
C LYS A 166 22.02 -2.19 -10.44
N LYS A 167 22.41 -1.52 -9.33
CA LYS A 167 23.36 -0.39 -9.33
C LYS A 167 22.94 0.75 -10.27
N THR A 168 21.66 1.11 -10.23
CA THR A 168 21.07 2.20 -11.03
C THR A 168 20.71 3.43 -10.20
N ILE A 169 21.09 3.49 -8.94
CA ILE A 169 20.93 4.65 -8.06
C ILE A 169 22.27 4.98 -7.40
N SER A 170 22.67 6.25 -7.41
CA SER A 170 23.86 6.71 -6.72
C SER A 170 23.66 6.75 -5.19
N LYS A 171 24.76 6.74 -4.43
CA LYS A 171 24.70 6.86 -2.97
C LYS A 171 23.99 8.13 -2.54
N GLU A 172 24.28 9.26 -3.17
CA GLU A 172 23.64 10.55 -2.89
C GLU A 172 22.12 10.48 -3.06
N LYS A 173 21.65 9.90 -4.18
CA LYS A 173 20.21 9.78 -4.43
C LYS A 173 19.54 8.73 -3.55
N LEU A 174 20.27 7.70 -3.16
CA LEU A 174 19.79 6.73 -2.18
C LEU A 174 19.59 7.37 -0.79
N GLU A 175 20.54 8.19 -0.33
CA GLU A 175 20.41 8.96 0.92
C GLU A 175 19.22 9.92 0.87
N TRP A 176 19.08 10.66 -0.22
CA TRP A 176 17.91 11.53 -0.45
C TRP A 176 16.61 10.71 -0.37
N SER A 177 16.58 9.56 -1.02
CA SER A 177 15.39 8.69 -1.04
C SER A 177 15.04 8.13 0.33
N LEU A 178 16.05 7.75 1.13
CA LEU A 178 15.85 7.28 2.49
C LEU A 178 15.32 8.38 3.42
N LYS A 179 15.78 9.63 3.26
CA LYS A 179 15.19 10.77 3.96
C LYS A 179 13.71 10.96 3.61
N LYS A 180 13.34 10.85 2.33
CA LYS A 180 11.94 10.93 1.92
C LYS A 180 11.13 9.76 2.44
N LEU A 181 11.69 8.55 2.40
CA LEU A 181 11.05 7.36 2.97
C LEU A 181 10.77 7.54 4.46
N SER A 182 11.72 8.05 5.25
CA SER A 182 11.50 8.32 6.68
C SER A 182 10.30 9.22 6.89
N ILE A 183 10.22 10.35 6.18
CA ILE A 183 9.12 11.31 6.33
C ILE A 183 7.76 10.67 6.01
N ILE A 184 7.65 9.93 4.90
CA ILE A 184 6.36 9.31 4.52
C ILE A 184 6.00 8.10 5.38
N LEU A 185 6.96 7.46 6.06
CA LEU A 185 6.73 6.39 7.03
C LEU A 185 6.25 6.89 8.38
N GLN A 186 6.60 8.13 8.76
CA GLN A 186 6.39 8.68 10.10
C GLN A 186 4.94 8.55 10.61
N PRO A 187 3.89 8.82 9.84
CA PRO A 187 2.51 8.65 10.30
C PRO A 187 2.12 7.19 10.56
N PHE A 188 2.77 6.25 9.89
CA PHE A 188 2.44 4.83 9.92
C PHE A 188 3.27 4.07 10.95
N ILE A 189 4.58 4.14 10.86
CA ILE A 189 5.56 3.36 11.63
C ILE A 189 6.70 4.27 12.12
N PRO A 190 6.42 5.08 13.16
CA PRO A 190 7.31 6.13 13.61
C PRO A 190 8.67 5.64 14.12
N HIS A 191 8.75 4.46 14.77
CA HIS A 191 10.02 4.02 15.34
C HIS A 191 11.05 3.69 14.27
N ILE A 192 10.68 2.92 13.24
CA ILE A 192 11.63 2.64 12.15
C ILE A 192 11.88 3.87 11.28
N SER A 193 10.91 4.78 11.17
CA SER A 193 11.10 6.08 10.53
C SER A 193 12.23 6.88 11.19
N GLU A 194 12.21 7.00 12.52
CA GLU A 194 13.25 7.68 13.29
C GLU A 194 14.59 6.94 13.23
N GLU A 195 14.59 5.60 13.20
CA GLU A 195 15.80 4.80 13.05
C GLU A 195 16.48 5.04 11.70
N ILE A 196 15.70 5.05 10.61
CA ILE A 196 16.21 5.40 9.27
C ILE A 196 16.80 6.82 9.31
N TRP A 197 16.06 7.77 9.84
CA TRP A 197 16.45 9.16 9.92
C TRP A 197 17.76 9.36 10.68
N SER A 198 17.87 8.77 11.85
CA SER A 198 19.07 8.79 12.71
C SER A 198 20.28 8.12 12.02
N SER A 199 20.06 6.99 11.33
CA SER A 199 21.13 6.26 10.63
C SER A 199 21.76 7.05 9.47
N LEU A 200 21.07 8.07 8.97
CA LEU A 200 21.55 9.02 7.96
C LEU A 200 22.37 10.19 8.57
N GLY A 201 22.64 10.15 9.88
CA GLY A 201 23.43 11.16 10.59
C GLY A 201 22.65 12.43 10.95
N ASN A 202 21.32 12.42 10.89
CA ASN A 202 20.52 13.57 11.31
C ASN A 202 20.41 13.58 12.85
N SER A 203 20.55 14.76 13.46
CA SER A 203 20.46 14.96 14.92
C SER A 203 19.06 15.39 15.39
N SER A 204 18.22 15.91 14.48
CA SER A 204 16.82 16.22 14.75
C SER A 204 15.95 14.95 14.69
N LEU A 205 14.74 15.01 15.25
CA LEU A 205 13.74 13.97 15.03
C LEU A 205 13.08 14.15 13.67
N CYS A 206 12.81 13.05 12.99
CA CYS A 206 12.11 13.02 11.67
C CYS A 206 10.72 13.68 11.75
N ILE A 207 10.03 13.51 12.87
CA ILE A 207 8.69 14.10 13.09
C ILE A 207 8.68 15.63 13.04
N ASN A 208 9.80 16.28 13.25
CA ASN A 208 9.92 17.74 13.20
C ASN A 208 10.19 18.27 11.79
N GLU A 209 10.41 17.38 10.82
CA GLU A 209 10.69 17.77 9.44
C GLU A 209 9.41 18.18 8.69
N SER A 210 9.60 19.06 7.72
CA SER A 210 8.50 19.42 6.81
C SER A 210 8.05 18.21 6.00
N TRP A 211 6.74 18.12 5.79
CA TRP A 211 6.18 17.04 4.97
C TRP A 211 6.78 17.03 3.55
N ALA A 212 7.03 15.83 3.03
CA ALA A 212 7.64 15.65 1.73
C ALA A 212 6.63 15.96 0.61
N VAL A 213 6.95 16.99 -0.20
CA VAL A 213 6.26 17.31 -1.45
C VAL A 213 7.33 17.43 -2.53
N GLU A 214 7.13 16.76 -3.67
CA GLU A 214 8.16 16.68 -4.71
C GLU A 214 7.66 17.22 -6.05
N GLU A 215 8.49 18.05 -6.68
CA GLU A 215 8.28 18.45 -8.06
C GLU A 215 8.71 17.33 -9.01
N VAL A 216 7.77 16.76 -9.74
CA VAL A 216 8.01 15.69 -10.72
C VAL A 216 8.30 16.31 -12.09
N LYS A 217 9.49 16.02 -12.63
CA LYS A 217 9.92 16.52 -13.97
C LYS A 217 9.60 15.54 -15.09
N ARG A 218 9.38 14.26 -14.74
CA ARG A 218 9.00 13.22 -15.70
C ARG A 218 7.53 13.36 -16.06
N LYS A 219 7.24 13.36 -17.35
CA LYS A 219 5.86 13.20 -17.83
C LYS A 219 5.43 11.77 -17.62
N ILE A 220 4.48 11.57 -16.72
CA ILE A 220 3.91 10.22 -16.48
C ILE A 220 3.12 9.83 -17.72
N LYS A 221 3.47 8.71 -18.32
CA LYS A 221 2.71 8.14 -19.44
C LYS A 221 1.74 7.07 -18.94
N LEU A 222 0.46 7.30 -19.12
CA LEU A 222 -0.59 6.31 -18.84
C LEU A 222 -0.73 5.36 -20.03
N LYS A 223 -0.79 4.06 -19.75
CA LYS A 223 -1.06 3.03 -20.77
C LYS A 223 -2.56 2.77 -20.85
N ILE A 224 -3.22 3.34 -21.84
CA ILE A 224 -4.66 3.20 -22.05
C ILE A 224 -4.92 2.11 -23.07
N ALA A 225 -5.67 1.07 -22.67
CA ALA A 225 -6.16 0.04 -23.58
C ALA A 225 -7.36 0.58 -24.39
N VAL A 226 -7.16 0.80 -25.68
CA VAL A 226 -8.22 1.27 -26.59
C VAL A 226 -8.97 0.07 -27.15
N GLN A 227 -10.28 0.06 -26.89
CA GLN A 227 -11.19 -0.98 -27.32
C GLN A 227 -12.22 -0.44 -28.33
N ILE A 228 -12.64 -1.29 -29.25
CA ILE A 228 -13.78 -1.02 -30.16
C ILE A 228 -14.76 -2.18 -29.98
N ASN A 229 -15.99 -1.87 -29.57
CA ASN A 229 -17.02 -2.84 -29.21
C ASN A 229 -16.48 -3.92 -28.24
N GLY A 230 -15.74 -3.50 -27.19
CA GLY A 230 -15.18 -4.38 -26.15
C GLY A 230 -13.90 -5.15 -26.55
N LYS A 231 -13.45 -5.11 -27.82
CA LYS A 231 -12.23 -5.78 -28.27
C LYS A 231 -11.05 -4.82 -28.28
N THR A 232 -9.98 -5.10 -27.53
CA THR A 232 -8.77 -4.28 -27.49
C THR A 232 -8.10 -4.24 -28.86
N LYS A 233 -7.86 -3.04 -29.37
CA LYS A 233 -7.21 -2.78 -30.66
C LYS A 233 -5.79 -2.30 -30.53
N LYS A 234 -5.51 -1.49 -29.50
CA LYS A 234 -4.16 -0.95 -29.23
C LYS A 234 -4.06 -0.51 -27.79
N ILE A 235 -2.84 -0.56 -27.25
CA ILE A 235 -2.46 0.15 -26.04
C ILE A 235 -1.72 1.42 -26.49
N ILE A 236 -2.15 2.58 -25.98
CA ILE A 236 -1.57 3.89 -26.32
C ILE A 236 -1.01 4.51 -25.05
N GLU A 237 0.22 4.99 -25.10
CA GLU A 237 0.84 5.75 -24.04
C GLU A 237 0.51 7.24 -24.21
N ILE A 238 -0.03 7.85 -23.16
CA ILE A 238 -0.50 9.24 -23.15
C ILE A 238 -0.02 9.89 -21.86
N ASP A 239 0.38 11.16 -21.93
CA ASP A 239 0.77 11.94 -20.75
C ASP A 239 -0.43 12.09 -19.77
N ASP A 240 -0.20 11.86 -18.48
CA ASP A 240 -1.26 11.78 -17.43
C ASP A 240 -1.95 13.12 -17.15
N HIS A 241 -1.27 14.24 -17.43
CA HIS A 241 -1.80 15.58 -17.19
C HIS A 241 -2.75 16.08 -18.29
N LEU A 242 -3.00 15.28 -19.34
CA LEU A 242 -3.91 15.68 -20.41
C LEU A 242 -5.38 15.58 -19.97
N SER A 243 -6.19 16.55 -20.41
CA SER A 243 -7.63 16.50 -20.18
C SER A 243 -8.27 15.31 -20.88
N LYS A 244 -9.44 14.88 -20.38
CA LYS A 244 -10.20 13.79 -21.00
C LYS A 244 -10.45 14.05 -22.50
N GLU A 245 -10.80 15.28 -22.86
CA GLU A 245 -11.05 15.70 -24.23
C GLU A 245 -9.81 15.51 -25.10
N THR A 246 -8.66 16.00 -24.62
CA THR A 246 -7.38 15.87 -25.34
C THR A 246 -6.97 14.40 -25.50
N ILE A 247 -7.18 13.58 -24.46
CA ILE A 247 -6.92 12.14 -24.51
C ILE A 247 -7.77 11.47 -25.60
N LEU A 248 -9.06 11.77 -25.64
CA LEU A 248 -9.97 11.25 -26.65
C LEU A 248 -9.55 11.65 -28.06
N ASP A 249 -9.15 12.90 -28.27
CA ASP A 249 -8.70 13.40 -29.57
C ASP A 249 -7.40 12.73 -30.02
N VAL A 250 -6.41 12.61 -29.14
CA VAL A 250 -5.16 11.89 -29.43
C VAL A 250 -5.42 10.43 -29.81
N ILE A 251 -6.30 9.75 -29.10
CA ILE A 251 -6.62 8.35 -29.38
C ILE A 251 -7.39 8.20 -30.70
N LYS A 252 -8.40 9.03 -30.95
CA LYS A 252 -9.19 8.98 -32.20
C LYS A 252 -8.32 9.32 -33.42
N ASN A 253 -7.31 10.18 -33.25
CA ASN A 253 -6.39 10.55 -34.30
C ASN A 253 -5.26 9.55 -34.57
N ASN A 254 -5.12 8.50 -33.72
CA ASN A 254 -4.14 7.45 -33.96
C ASN A 254 -4.47 6.65 -35.22
N GLU A 255 -3.53 6.50 -36.15
CA GLU A 255 -3.73 5.88 -37.47
C GLU A 255 -4.38 4.49 -37.39
N LYS A 256 -3.93 3.63 -36.45
CA LYS A 256 -4.48 2.27 -36.28
C LYS A 256 -5.93 2.31 -35.79
N ILE A 257 -6.28 3.28 -34.95
CA ILE A 257 -7.63 3.45 -34.44
C ILE A 257 -8.52 4.05 -35.55
N LYS A 258 -8.03 5.08 -36.25
CA LYS A 258 -8.74 5.66 -37.43
C LYS A 258 -9.12 4.59 -38.44
N LYS A 259 -8.21 3.70 -38.82
CA LYS A 259 -8.50 2.60 -39.76
C LYS A 259 -9.61 1.67 -39.24
N ASN A 260 -9.68 1.43 -37.95
CA ASN A 260 -10.73 0.59 -37.35
C ASN A 260 -12.08 1.31 -37.15
N LEU A 261 -12.09 2.64 -37.22
CA LEU A 261 -13.28 3.50 -37.15
C LEU A 261 -13.79 3.93 -38.53
N PHE A 262 -13.05 3.61 -39.60
CA PHE A 262 -13.45 3.98 -40.96
C PHE A 262 -14.87 3.45 -41.28
N GLU A 263 -15.73 4.32 -41.79
CA GLU A 263 -17.14 4.04 -42.10
C GLU A 263 -18.03 3.67 -40.90
N LYS A 264 -17.55 3.86 -39.67
CA LYS A 264 -18.31 3.53 -38.45
C LYS A 264 -18.68 4.79 -37.68
N LYS A 265 -19.91 4.84 -37.19
CA LYS A 265 -20.38 5.93 -36.34
C LYS A 265 -20.18 5.57 -34.86
N ILE A 266 -19.46 6.40 -34.10
CA ILE A 266 -19.31 6.25 -32.66
C ILE A 266 -20.65 6.58 -32.00
N ILE A 267 -21.23 5.61 -31.27
CA ILE A 267 -22.51 5.73 -30.55
C ILE A 267 -22.26 6.14 -29.11
N ARG A 268 -21.21 5.57 -28.49
CA ARG A 268 -20.90 5.80 -27.08
C ARG A 268 -19.41 5.66 -26.82
N GLU A 269 -18.90 6.52 -25.92
CA GLU A 269 -17.53 6.50 -25.41
C GLU A 269 -17.53 6.17 -23.93
N ILE A 270 -16.86 5.09 -23.54
CA ILE A 270 -16.73 4.65 -22.15
C ILE A 270 -15.25 4.79 -21.80
N TYR A 271 -14.93 5.80 -20.99
CA TYR A 271 -13.58 6.07 -20.54
C TYR A 271 -13.41 5.78 -19.06
N VAL A 272 -12.48 4.89 -18.74
CA VAL A 272 -12.01 4.65 -17.36
C VAL A 272 -10.61 5.27 -17.27
N PRO A 273 -10.43 6.34 -16.47
CA PRO A 273 -9.18 7.08 -16.39
C PRO A 273 -7.96 6.18 -16.15
N GLY A 274 -6.92 6.38 -16.96
CA GLY A 274 -5.65 5.64 -16.83
C GLY A 274 -5.69 4.16 -17.19
N LYS A 275 -6.83 3.61 -17.63
CA LYS A 275 -6.99 2.17 -17.88
C LYS A 275 -7.53 1.83 -19.27
N ILE A 276 -8.74 2.25 -19.59
CA ILE A 276 -9.45 1.79 -20.77
C ILE A 276 -10.24 2.92 -21.41
N LEU A 277 -10.21 2.99 -22.74
CA LEU A 277 -11.18 3.70 -23.56
C LEU A 277 -11.88 2.71 -24.47
N ASN A 278 -13.19 2.50 -24.31
CA ASN A 278 -13.99 1.68 -25.19
C ASN A 278 -14.90 2.55 -26.08
N LEU A 279 -14.69 2.48 -27.39
CA LEU A 279 -15.50 3.13 -28.39
C LEU A 279 -16.55 2.14 -28.91
N VAL A 280 -17.82 2.41 -28.59
CA VAL A 280 -18.95 1.61 -29.11
C VAL A 280 -19.35 2.20 -30.43
N VAL A 281 -19.27 1.41 -31.51
CA VAL A 281 -19.54 1.82 -32.88
C VAL A 281 -20.60 0.93 -33.53
N LYS A 282 -21.31 1.54 -34.50
CA LYS A 282 -22.24 0.88 -35.38
C LYS A 282 -21.80 1.07 -36.83
#